data_da0584cbf37d31b744e485e047cdc971
#
_entry.id   da0584cbf37d31b744e485e047cdc971
#
_cell.length_a   1.000
_cell.length_b   1.000
_cell.length_c   1.000
_cell.angle_alpha   90.00
_cell.angle_beta   90.00
_cell.angle_gamma   90.00
#
_symmetry.space_group_name_H-M   'P 1'
#
loop_
_entity.id
_entity.type
_entity.pdbx_description
1 polymer ?
#
loop_
_entity_poly.entity_id
_entity_poly.type
_entity_poly.pdbx_seq_one_letter_code
_entity_poly.pdbx_strand_id
1 'polypeptide(L)'
;MAESFLLHAGLAPLDREIRPPLSGAEALAEANRCLFCYDAPCTRACPTHIDVPLFIQQIATGNTAGSARTIFAANVLGSSCARVCPTEELCEGACVLGDQHKPIAIGPLQRYATDHALRLGLPILTPGPAVAAGASAPTVGIVGAGPAGLACAAELLRQGYRSVIYEQADQPGGLNTFGVAQYKMTPGAALAEVEALARSGLDIRCGVRVGKNGTVTLAELESRHAAIFIGVGMGAIPGIGLPGEELPGVWDALDFISALKLGNPEVIKLVSKASVAVIGGGNTSIDVTTQAVRAGAAKVWLLYRRGPAHMPAYPHEVHLALAHGIDMVYHAVPRRILGSEDGQLRGIELQTVPADGAPAEEERIGWTVQRAGDTLHWKLT
;
A
#
# COMPACT_ATOMS: atom_id res chain seq x y z
N MET A 1 5.90 -19.39 -16.02
CA MET A 1 6.78 -19.49 -14.83
C MET A 1 6.35 -18.58 -13.68
N ALA A 2 5.71 -17.44 -13.92
CA ALA A 2 5.13 -16.62 -12.82
C ALA A 2 3.96 -17.32 -12.11
N GLU A 3 3.11 -18.03 -12.83
CA GLU A 3 2.02 -18.83 -12.25
C GLU A 3 2.51 -19.99 -11.38
N SER A 4 3.65 -20.59 -11.71
CA SER A 4 4.24 -21.69 -10.93
C SER A 4 4.83 -21.24 -9.60
N PHE A 5 5.21 -19.98 -9.46
CA PHE A 5 5.79 -19.45 -8.22
C PHE A 5 4.73 -19.19 -7.14
N LEU A 6 3.50 -18.85 -7.55
CA LEU A 6 2.40 -18.57 -6.63
C LEU A 6 1.77 -19.83 -6.04
N LEU A 7 1.84 -20.97 -6.76
CA LEU A 7 1.20 -22.23 -6.36
C LEU A 7 2.00 -23.07 -5.33
N HIS A 8 3.26 -22.73 -5.05
CA HIS A 8 4.12 -23.49 -4.12
C HIS A 8 4.56 -22.70 -2.87
N ALA A 9 4.18 -21.43 -2.75
CA ALA A 9 4.38 -20.70 -1.52
C ALA A 9 3.30 -21.14 -0.52
N GLY A 10 3.56 -22.20 0.22
CA GLY A 10 2.87 -22.39 1.50
C GLY A 10 2.88 -21.05 2.22
N LEU A 11 1.76 -20.69 2.86
CA LEU A 11 1.51 -19.38 3.50
C LEU A 11 2.82 -18.81 4.08
N ALA A 12 3.43 -17.88 3.34
CA ALA A 12 4.65 -17.24 3.81
C ALA A 12 4.31 -16.49 5.10
N PRO A 13 5.18 -16.52 6.11
CA PRO A 13 4.96 -15.82 7.36
C PRO A 13 4.52 -14.37 7.14
N LEU A 14 3.70 -13.81 8.06
CA LEU A 14 3.20 -12.44 7.98
C LEU A 14 4.31 -11.40 7.78
N ASP A 15 5.52 -11.68 8.27
CA ASP A 15 6.69 -10.80 8.28
C ASP A 15 7.45 -10.73 6.95
N ARG A 16 6.98 -11.40 5.89
CA ARG A 16 7.68 -11.44 4.59
C ARG A 16 6.85 -10.85 3.46
N GLU A 17 7.55 -10.12 2.59
CA GLU A 17 7.00 -9.67 1.32
C GLU A 17 6.81 -10.88 0.37
N ILE A 18 5.70 -10.88 -0.38
CA ILE A 18 5.33 -12.00 -1.25
C ILE A 18 6.23 -12.10 -2.49
N ARG A 19 6.73 -10.95 -2.96
CA ARG A 19 7.67 -10.88 -4.07
C ARG A 19 9.09 -10.78 -3.50
N PRO A 20 9.94 -11.82 -3.63
CA PRO A 20 11.33 -11.73 -3.16
C PRO A 20 12.13 -10.74 -4.02
N PRO A 21 13.19 -10.12 -3.46
CA PRO A 21 14.09 -9.31 -4.26
C PRO A 21 14.84 -10.18 -5.28
N LEU A 22 15.18 -9.59 -6.42
CA LEU A 22 16.05 -10.25 -7.40
C LEU A 22 17.47 -10.42 -6.82
N SER A 23 18.08 -11.57 -7.09
CA SER A 23 19.52 -11.75 -6.93
C SER A 23 20.29 -10.92 -7.98
N GLY A 24 21.59 -10.72 -7.78
CA GLY A 24 22.41 -9.98 -8.74
C GLY A 24 22.41 -10.63 -10.14
N ALA A 25 22.42 -11.96 -10.20
CA ALA A 25 22.36 -12.69 -11.48
C ALA A 25 21.01 -12.52 -12.20
N GLU A 26 19.91 -12.61 -11.46
CA GLU A 26 18.56 -12.40 -12.00
C GLU A 26 18.36 -10.95 -12.45
N ALA A 27 18.83 -9.97 -11.66
CA ALA A 27 18.75 -8.56 -12.03
C ALA A 27 19.54 -8.25 -13.30
N LEU A 28 20.76 -8.80 -13.43
CA LEU A 28 21.58 -8.65 -14.63
C LEU A 28 20.92 -9.31 -15.86
N ALA A 29 20.41 -10.52 -15.71
CA ALA A 29 19.72 -11.23 -16.80
C ALA A 29 18.47 -10.47 -17.26
N GLU A 30 17.66 -9.97 -16.32
CA GLU A 30 16.44 -9.22 -16.64
C GLU A 30 16.78 -7.84 -17.25
N ALA A 31 17.78 -7.14 -16.73
CA ALA A 31 18.22 -5.84 -17.26
C ALA A 31 18.70 -5.95 -18.72
N ASN A 32 19.41 -7.05 -19.08
CA ASN A 32 19.87 -7.29 -20.45
C ASN A 32 18.75 -7.64 -21.46
N ARG A 33 17.53 -7.89 -21.00
CA ARG A 33 16.37 -8.03 -21.88
C ARG A 33 15.84 -6.69 -22.38
N CYS A 34 16.19 -5.59 -21.70
CA CYS A 34 15.69 -4.26 -22.03
C CYS A 34 16.24 -3.81 -23.40
N LEU A 35 15.35 -3.23 -24.21
CA LEU A 35 15.71 -2.70 -25.52
C LEU A 35 16.30 -1.29 -25.47
N PHE A 36 16.33 -0.66 -24.31
CA PHE A 36 16.82 0.72 -24.11
C PHE A 36 16.20 1.72 -25.06
N CYS A 37 14.87 1.69 -25.21
CA CYS A 37 14.12 2.51 -26.15
C CYS A 37 14.41 4.01 -25.97
N TYR A 38 14.66 4.72 -27.07
CA TYR A 38 14.92 6.18 -27.05
C TYR A 38 13.67 6.95 -26.57
N ASP A 39 12.51 6.66 -27.15
CA ASP A 39 11.21 7.23 -26.74
C ASP A 39 10.45 6.22 -25.89
N ALA A 40 10.92 6.01 -24.66
CA ALA A 40 10.51 4.94 -23.79
C ALA A 40 9.06 5.10 -23.28
N PRO A 41 8.10 4.27 -23.72
CA PRO A 41 6.72 4.33 -23.22
C PRO A 41 6.64 4.09 -21.71
N CYS A 42 7.51 3.24 -21.16
CA CYS A 42 7.59 2.96 -19.73
C CYS A 42 7.97 4.21 -18.88
N THR A 43 8.86 5.07 -19.38
CA THR A 43 9.18 6.36 -18.73
C THR A 43 7.97 7.31 -18.79
N ARG A 44 7.26 7.37 -19.91
CA ARG A 44 6.05 8.21 -20.03
C ARG A 44 4.90 7.72 -19.15
N ALA A 45 4.77 6.42 -19.01
CA ALA A 45 3.75 5.82 -18.14
C ALA A 45 4.06 5.96 -16.64
N CYS A 46 5.32 6.27 -16.29
CA CYS A 46 5.70 6.52 -14.89
C CYS A 46 5.21 7.91 -14.45
N PRO A 47 4.39 8.05 -13.39
CA PRO A 47 3.88 9.35 -12.95
C PRO A 47 4.96 10.34 -12.50
N THR A 48 6.14 9.84 -12.09
CA THR A 48 7.29 10.66 -11.70
C THR A 48 8.36 10.71 -12.79
N HIS A 49 8.10 10.14 -13.97
CA HIS A 49 8.98 10.14 -15.13
C HIS A 49 10.41 9.65 -14.83
N ILE A 50 10.54 8.58 -14.04
CA ILE A 50 11.84 7.92 -13.84
C ILE A 50 12.39 7.51 -15.22
N ASP A 51 13.64 7.84 -15.50
CA ASP A 51 14.29 7.37 -16.72
C ASP A 51 14.55 5.86 -16.62
N VAL A 52 13.54 5.09 -17.06
CA VAL A 52 13.54 3.63 -16.95
C VAL A 52 14.64 2.99 -17.78
N PRO A 53 14.86 3.33 -19.06
CA PRO A 53 15.99 2.79 -19.83
C PRO A 53 17.33 3.05 -19.19
N LEU A 54 17.56 4.27 -18.68
CA LEU A 54 18.84 4.65 -18.10
C LEU A 54 19.14 3.85 -16.82
N PHE A 55 18.18 3.76 -15.89
CA PHE A 55 18.46 3.03 -14.65
C PHE A 55 18.67 1.53 -14.91
N ILE A 56 17.96 0.93 -15.88
CA ILE A 56 18.11 -0.47 -16.25
C ILE A 56 19.47 -0.68 -16.94
N GLN A 57 19.89 0.22 -17.84
CA GLN A 57 21.20 0.17 -18.46
C GLN A 57 22.34 0.24 -17.43
N GLN A 58 22.16 1.07 -16.40
CA GLN A 58 23.12 1.16 -15.30
C GLN A 58 23.22 -0.15 -14.51
N ILE A 59 22.11 -0.88 -14.31
CA ILE A 59 22.16 -2.23 -13.73
C ILE A 59 22.90 -3.18 -14.66
N ALA A 60 22.56 -3.20 -15.95
CA ALA A 60 23.19 -4.07 -16.95
C ALA A 60 24.71 -3.88 -17.07
N THR A 61 25.19 -2.67 -16.79
CA THR A 61 26.63 -2.33 -16.83
C THR A 61 27.31 -2.38 -15.46
N GLY A 62 26.61 -2.89 -14.40
CA GLY A 62 27.18 -3.04 -13.06
C GLY A 62 27.19 -1.75 -12.22
N ASN A 63 26.63 -0.65 -12.71
CA ASN A 63 26.55 0.62 -11.99
C ASN A 63 25.25 0.72 -11.15
N THR A 64 25.04 -0.21 -10.21
CA THR A 64 23.84 -0.26 -9.38
C THR A 64 23.64 1.01 -8.53
N ALA A 65 24.72 1.61 -8.04
CA ALA A 65 24.66 2.87 -7.30
C ALA A 65 24.19 4.05 -8.19
N GLY A 66 24.63 4.08 -9.45
CA GLY A 66 24.14 5.04 -10.44
C GLY A 66 22.66 4.86 -10.74
N SER A 67 22.23 3.60 -10.90
CA SER A 67 20.83 3.23 -11.09
C SER A 67 19.94 3.76 -9.96
N ALA A 68 20.33 3.52 -8.71
CA ALA A 68 19.60 4.06 -7.56
C ALA A 68 19.53 5.60 -7.56
N ARG A 69 20.63 6.27 -7.90
CA ARG A 69 20.63 7.75 -8.01
C ARG A 69 19.67 8.25 -9.09
N THR A 70 19.63 7.60 -10.24
CA THR A 70 18.67 7.94 -11.32
C THR A 70 17.22 7.81 -10.82
N ILE A 71 16.91 6.74 -10.11
CA ILE A 71 15.57 6.51 -9.55
C ILE A 71 15.24 7.58 -8.49
N PHE A 72 16.09 7.75 -7.48
CA PHE A 72 15.83 8.69 -6.38
C PHE A 72 15.86 10.15 -6.80
N ALA A 73 16.54 10.49 -7.90
CA ALA A 73 16.48 11.82 -8.47
C ALA A 73 15.08 12.20 -8.97
N ALA A 74 14.35 11.25 -9.55
CA ALA A 74 12.99 11.45 -10.03
C ALA A 74 11.94 11.18 -8.96
N ASN A 75 12.21 10.24 -8.05
CA ASN A 75 11.26 9.85 -7.00
C ASN A 75 12.00 9.44 -5.71
N VAL A 76 11.95 10.29 -4.70
CA VAL A 76 12.61 10.05 -3.41
C VAL A 76 12.04 8.86 -2.62
N LEU A 77 10.86 8.38 -3.00
CA LEU A 77 10.22 7.18 -2.48
C LEU A 77 10.30 6.01 -3.48
N GLY A 78 11.40 5.93 -4.22
CA GLY A 78 11.63 4.94 -5.26
C GLY A 78 11.62 3.50 -4.76
N SER A 79 12.04 3.24 -3.53
CA SER A 79 12.01 1.91 -2.91
C SER A 79 10.59 1.48 -2.55
N SER A 80 9.78 2.39 -1.99
CA SER A 80 8.35 2.15 -1.76
C SER A 80 7.61 1.92 -3.08
N CYS A 81 7.81 2.78 -4.07
CA CYS A 81 7.18 2.61 -5.39
C CYS A 81 7.53 1.27 -6.05
N ALA A 82 8.76 0.80 -5.93
CA ALA A 82 9.20 -0.48 -6.50
C ALA A 82 8.43 -1.69 -5.94
N ARG A 83 7.77 -1.54 -4.78
CA ARG A 83 7.00 -2.58 -4.10
C ARG A 83 5.49 -2.44 -4.29
N VAL A 84 4.98 -1.20 -4.36
CA VAL A 84 3.55 -0.93 -4.25
C VAL A 84 2.92 -0.27 -5.47
N CYS A 85 3.70 0.23 -6.43
CA CYS A 85 3.15 0.71 -7.68
C CYS A 85 2.47 -0.44 -8.45
N PRO A 86 1.31 -0.20 -9.06
CA PRO A 86 0.71 -1.13 -9.99
C PRO A 86 1.47 -1.09 -11.33
N THR A 87 2.68 -1.68 -11.35
CA THR A 87 3.59 -1.61 -12.49
C THR A 87 2.99 -2.20 -13.76
N GLU A 88 2.10 -3.18 -13.61
CA GLU A 88 1.35 -3.82 -14.68
C GLU A 88 0.40 -2.85 -15.39
N GLU A 89 -0.10 -1.82 -14.69
CA GLU A 89 -0.96 -0.76 -15.23
C GLU A 89 -0.15 0.47 -15.68
N LEU A 90 1.11 0.55 -15.28
CA LEU A 90 1.99 1.69 -15.53
C LEU A 90 3.17 1.30 -16.43
N CYS A 91 4.38 1.31 -15.87
CA CYS A 91 5.61 1.16 -16.65
C CYS A 91 5.78 -0.23 -17.28
N GLU A 92 5.44 -1.31 -16.60
CA GLU A 92 5.50 -2.67 -17.14
C GLU A 92 4.41 -2.89 -18.18
N GLY A 93 3.18 -2.41 -17.91
CA GLY A 93 2.08 -2.47 -18.87
C GLY A 93 2.34 -1.69 -20.15
N ALA A 94 3.16 -0.63 -20.10
CA ALA A 94 3.57 0.15 -21.27
C ALA A 94 4.85 -0.37 -21.95
N CYS A 95 5.45 -1.46 -21.45
CA CYS A 95 6.68 -2.00 -22.02
C CYS A 95 6.42 -2.63 -23.39
N VAL A 96 7.12 -2.19 -24.43
CA VAL A 96 6.95 -2.69 -25.81
C VAL A 96 7.19 -4.20 -25.95
N LEU A 97 7.94 -4.82 -25.05
CA LEU A 97 8.10 -6.28 -25.04
C LEU A 97 6.82 -7.02 -24.62
N GLY A 98 5.88 -6.32 -23.96
CA GLY A 98 4.61 -6.89 -23.55
C GLY A 98 3.74 -7.36 -24.71
N ASP A 99 3.88 -6.76 -25.91
CA ASP A 99 3.10 -7.09 -27.09
C ASP A 99 3.43 -8.48 -27.66
N GLN A 100 4.66 -8.96 -27.48
CA GLN A 100 5.15 -10.21 -28.07
C GLN A 100 5.66 -11.21 -27.03
N HIS A 101 6.06 -10.74 -25.87
CA HIS A 101 6.69 -11.51 -24.83
C HIS A 101 6.30 -10.98 -23.46
N LYS A 102 6.94 -11.49 -22.40
CA LYS A 102 6.83 -10.94 -21.07
C LYS A 102 7.49 -9.54 -21.00
N PRO A 103 6.81 -8.50 -20.49
CA PRO A 103 7.42 -7.19 -20.26
C PRO A 103 8.65 -7.29 -19.37
N ILE A 104 9.48 -6.26 -19.35
CA ILE A 104 10.59 -6.15 -18.41
C ILE A 104 10.01 -6.02 -16.99
N ALA A 105 10.56 -6.73 -16.03
CA ALA A 105 10.22 -6.64 -14.62
C ALA A 105 10.81 -5.35 -14.01
N ILE A 106 10.24 -4.20 -14.37
CA ILE A 106 10.77 -2.86 -14.04
C ILE A 106 10.71 -2.61 -12.53
N GLY A 107 9.60 -2.95 -11.88
CA GLY A 107 9.45 -2.83 -10.43
C GLY A 107 10.50 -3.63 -9.66
N PRO A 108 10.69 -4.94 -9.92
CA PRO A 108 11.76 -5.74 -9.33
C PRO A 108 13.17 -5.20 -9.58
N LEU A 109 13.47 -4.67 -10.78
CA LEU A 109 14.77 -4.04 -11.07
C LEU A 109 14.96 -2.73 -10.30
N GLN A 110 13.92 -1.90 -10.20
CA GLN A 110 13.91 -0.69 -9.39
C GLN A 110 14.17 -1.03 -7.93
N ARG A 111 13.49 -2.06 -7.40
CA ARG A 111 13.70 -2.57 -6.04
C ARG A 111 15.15 -3.02 -5.83
N TYR A 112 15.71 -3.78 -6.76
CA TYR A 112 17.09 -4.24 -6.68
C TYR A 112 18.08 -3.07 -6.50
N ALA A 113 17.94 -2.02 -7.29
CA ALA A 113 18.80 -0.85 -7.21
C ALA A 113 18.59 -0.03 -5.93
N THR A 114 17.34 0.22 -5.56
CA THR A 114 17.00 1.03 -4.36
C THR A 114 17.36 0.31 -3.07
N ASP A 115 17.08 -0.99 -2.95
CA ASP A 115 17.47 -1.79 -1.79
C ASP A 115 19.00 -1.87 -1.64
N HIS A 116 19.75 -1.91 -2.76
CA HIS A 116 21.20 -1.83 -2.74
C HIS A 116 21.70 -0.52 -2.12
N ALA A 117 21.14 0.61 -2.54
CA ALA A 117 21.52 1.92 -2.02
C ALA A 117 21.18 2.07 -0.53
N LEU A 118 19.96 1.68 -0.13
CA LEU A 118 19.52 1.77 1.27
C LEU A 118 20.37 0.90 2.20
N ARG A 119 20.69 -0.35 1.79
CA ARG A 119 21.53 -1.27 2.56
C ARG A 119 22.95 -0.75 2.75
N LEU A 120 23.52 -0.08 1.76
CA LEU A 120 24.85 0.50 1.84
C LEU A 120 24.87 1.91 2.45
N GLY A 121 23.72 2.46 2.84
CA GLY A 121 23.62 3.82 3.37
C GLY A 121 24.02 4.90 2.36
N LEU A 122 23.89 4.64 1.05
CA LEU A 122 24.22 5.61 0.03
C LEU A 122 23.29 6.83 0.11
N PRO A 123 23.79 8.03 -0.21
CA PRO A 123 22.94 9.22 -0.30
C PRO A 123 21.85 9.03 -1.35
N ILE A 124 20.59 9.17 -0.95
CA ILE A 124 19.41 9.09 -1.85
C ILE A 124 18.88 10.47 -2.24
N LEU A 125 19.34 11.51 -1.54
CA LEU A 125 18.97 12.90 -1.75
C LEU A 125 20.22 13.77 -1.56
N THR A 126 20.46 14.67 -2.51
CA THR A 126 21.52 15.68 -2.39
C THR A 126 20.87 17.02 -2.05
N PRO A 127 21.15 17.59 -0.89
CA PRO A 127 20.71 18.94 -0.55
C PRO A 127 21.20 19.95 -1.59
N GLY A 128 20.33 20.86 -1.96
CA GLY A 128 20.70 22.01 -2.78
C GLY A 128 21.70 22.95 -2.08
N PRO A 129 22.24 23.95 -2.77
CA PRO A 129 23.08 24.94 -2.15
C PRO A 129 22.33 25.55 -0.97
N ALA A 130 22.93 25.47 0.21
CA ALA A 130 22.30 26.05 1.40
C ALA A 130 21.95 27.51 1.05
N VAL A 131 20.69 27.88 1.14
CA VAL A 131 20.34 29.29 1.25
C VAL A 131 21.26 29.80 2.34
N ALA A 132 22.05 30.84 2.03
CA ALA A 132 23.00 31.44 2.98
C ALA A 132 22.22 31.82 4.24
N ALA A 133 22.03 30.87 5.11
CA ALA A 133 21.08 30.90 6.17
C ALA A 133 21.85 31.25 7.42
N GLY A 134 21.80 32.51 7.72
CA GLY A 134 21.82 32.86 9.13
C GLY A 134 20.64 32.17 9.84
N ALA A 135 20.67 32.12 11.17
CA ALA A 135 19.63 31.49 12.01
C ALA A 135 18.17 31.95 11.73
N SER A 136 17.98 32.94 10.89
CA SER A 136 16.71 33.59 10.51
C SER A 136 16.16 33.21 9.14
N ALA A 137 16.72 32.20 8.43
CA ALA A 137 16.17 31.80 7.14
C ALA A 137 14.74 31.24 7.30
N PRO A 138 13.81 31.68 6.45
CA PRO A 138 12.44 31.19 6.51
C PRO A 138 12.39 29.67 6.28
N THR A 139 11.53 29.00 7.02
CA THR A 139 11.30 27.55 6.91
C THR A 139 9.89 27.29 6.42
N VAL A 140 9.68 26.08 5.87
CA VAL A 140 8.33 25.60 5.52
C VAL A 140 7.89 24.60 6.56
N GLY A 141 6.70 24.79 7.13
CA GLY A 141 6.04 23.80 7.98
C GLY A 141 5.32 22.77 7.12
N ILE A 142 5.48 21.49 7.41
CA ILE A 142 4.80 20.40 6.69
C ILE A 142 3.99 19.60 7.70
N VAL A 143 2.70 19.43 7.46
CA VAL A 143 1.80 18.66 8.33
C VAL A 143 1.56 17.29 7.70
N GLY A 144 2.10 16.27 8.34
CA GLY A 144 2.04 14.87 7.90
C GLY A 144 3.35 14.38 7.26
N ALA A 145 3.91 13.28 7.81
CA ALA A 145 5.09 12.59 7.32
C ALA A 145 4.74 11.40 6.41
N GLY A 146 3.61 11.45 5.72
CA GLY A 146 3.27 10.51 4.65
C GLY A 146 4.03 10.81 3.35
N PRO A 147 3.80 10.02 2.28
CA PRO A 147 4.49 10.18 1.00
C PRO A 147 4.50 11.61 0.45
N ALA A 148 3.37 12.31 0.54
CA ALA A 148 3.25 13.69 0.05
C ALA A 148 4.14 14.67 0.84
N GLY A 149 4.12 14.59 2.18
CA GLY A 149 4.93 15.45 3.04
C GLY A 149 6.44 15.18 2.88
N LEU A 150 6.82 13.91 2.82
CA LEU A 150 8.21 13.50 2.60
C LEU A 150 8.73 13.97 1.24
N ALA A 151 7.94 13.81 0.17
CA ALA A 151 8.31 14.27 -1.17
C ALA A 151 8.43 15.80 -1.22
N CYS A 152 7.51 16.54 -0.61
CA CYS A 152 7.56 18.00 -0.50
C CYS A 152 8.83 18.45 0.24
N ALA A 153 9.12 17.85 1.39
CA ALA A 153 10.33 18.20 2.17
C ALA A 153 11.62 17.91 1.40
N ALA A 154 11.67 16.78 0.70
CA ALA A 154 12.82 16.40 -0.10
C ALA A 154 13.06 17.37 -1.27
N GLU A 155 12.00 17.79 -1.95
CA GLU A 155 12.12 18.76 -3.03
C GLU A 155 12.53 20.15 -2.50
N LEU A 156 11.97 20.59 -1.40
CA LEU A 156 12.40 21.81 -0.73
C LEU A 156 13.88 21.76 -0.37
N LEU A 157 14.35 20.63 0.16
CA LEU A 157 15.78 20.46 0.50
C LEU A 157 16.66 20.50 -0.75
N ARG A 158 16.25 19.92 -1.87
CA ARG A 158 16.97 20.02 -3.17
C ARG A 158 17.08 21.45 -3.65
N GLN A 159 16.05 22.26 -3.43
CA GLN A 159 16.02 23.68 -3.79
C GLN A 159 16.76 24.56 -2.78
N GLY A 160 17.33 24.00 -1.72
CA GLY A 160 18.05 24.72 -0.69
C GLY A 160 17.18 25.33 0.41
N TYR A 161 15.90 25.00 0.47
CA TYR A 161 14.99 25.44 1.54
C TYR A 161 15.01 24.43 2.69
N ARG A 162 14.82 24.93 3.90
CA ARG A 162 14.60 24.10 5.10
C ARG A 162 13.13 23.91 5.36
N SER A 163 12.77 22.74 5.84
CA SER A 163 11.41 22.42 6.26
C SER A 163 11.41 21.65 7.59
N VAL A 164 10.29 21.69 8.29
CA VAL A 164 10.02 20.89 9.49
C VAL A 164 8.73 20.12 9.25
N ILE A 165 8.81 18.79 9.32
CA ILE A 165 7.64 17.90 9.18
C ILE A 165 7.08 17.60 10.57
N TYR A 166 5.78 17.80 10.76
CA TYR A 166 5.04 17.47 11.96
C TYR A 166 4.15 16.26 11.71
N GLU A 167 4.41 15.18 12.42
CA GLU A 167 3.69 13.91 12.28
C GLU A 167 3.01 13.54 13.59
N GLN A 168 1.70 13.23 13.54
CA GLN A 168 0.94 12.86 14.73
C GLN A 168 1.25 11.47 15.27
N ALA A 169 1.64 10.54 14.39
CA ALA A 169 2.03 9.19 14.79
C ALA A 169 3.44 9.17 15.40
N ASP A 170 3.75 8.11 16.15
CA ASP A 170 5.08 7.90 16.74
C ASP A 170 6.14 7.53 15.70
N GLN A 171 5.71 7.12 14.51
CA GLN A 171 6.58 6.76 13.37
C GLN A 171 6.12 7.48 12.09
N PRO A 172 7.08 7.88 11.23
CA PRO A 172 6.78 8.52 9.95
C PRO A 172 6.46 7.49 8.86
N GLY A 173 6.08 7.98 7.68
CA GLY A 173 5.86 7.20 6.47
C GLY A 173 4.38 7.07 6.08
N GLY A 174 3.45 7.44 6.96
CA GLY A 174 2.02 7.43 6.65
C GLY A 174 1.54 6.05 6.20
N LEU A 175 0.74 5.97 5.14
CA LEU A 175 0.21 4.69 4.65
C LEU A 175 1.30 3.69 4.22
N ASN A 176 2.49 4.14 3.81
CA ASN A 176 3.59 3.24 3.50
C ASN A 176 4.02 2.42 4.74
N THR A 177 4.03 3.05 5.91
CA THR A 177 4.35 2.39 7.17
C THR A 177 3.15 1.63 7.75
N PHE A 178 1.93 2.19 7.65
CA PHE A 178 0.77 1.70 8.39
C PHE A 178 -0.29 1.01 7.52
N GLY A 179 -0.57 1.52 6.31
CA GLY A 179 -1.78 1.15 5.55
C GLY A 179 -1.55 0.26 4.34
N VAL A 180 -0.33 0.15 3.82
CA VAL A 180 0.01 -0.80 2.74
C VAL A 180 0.15 -2.20 3.34
N ALA A 181 -0.49 -3.19 2.76
CA ALA A 181 -0.44 -4.57 3.23
C ALA A 181 1.01 -5.07 3.40
N GLN A 182 1.29 -5.74 4.52
CA GLN A 182 2.64 -6.17 4.89
C GLN A 182 3.28 -7.10 3.85
N TYR A 183 2.49 -7.92 3.19
CA TYR A 183 2.98 -8.81 2.14
C TYR A 183 3.48 -8.07 0.89
N LYS A 184 3.08 -6.82 0.68
CA LYS A 184 3.60 -5.94 -0.38
C LYS A 184 4.83 -5.18 0.10
N MET A 185 4.77 -4.61 1.30
CA MET A 185 5.85 -3.82 1.87
C MET A 185 5.86 -3.92 3.40
N THR A 186 6.95 -4.40 3.97
CA THR A 186 7.12 -4.46 5.42
C THR A 186 7.30 -3.06 6.03
N PRO A 187 6.96 -2.84 7.32
CA PRO A 187 7.26 -1.57 8.00
C PRO A 187 8.74 -1.20 7.94
N GLY A 188 9.62 -2.20 8.10
CA GLY A 188 11.08 -1.99 8.02
C GLY A 188 11.54 -1.46 6.66
N ALA A 189 10.97 -1.93 5.55
CA ALA A 189 11.29 -1.41 4.22
C ALA A 189 10.85 0.05 4.06
N ALA A 190 9.65 0.41 4.53
CA ALA A 190 9.16 1.78 4.49
C ALA A 190 10.02 2.72 5.36
N LEU A 191 10.33 2.31 6.59
CA LEU A 191 11.11 3.12 7.52
C LEU A 191 12.56 3.30 7.08
N ALA A 192 13.19 2.28 6.48
CA ALA A 192 14.55 2.39 5.94
C ALA A 192 14.70 3.52 4.90
N GLU A 193 13.67 3.72 4.07
CA GLU A 193 13.65 4.81 3.09
C GLU A 193 13.47 6.18 3.77
N VAL A 194 12.57 6.27 4.75
CA VAL A 194 12.38 7.50 5.53
C VAL A 194 13.63 7.87 6.33
N GLU A 195 14.29 6.89 6.93
CA GLU A 195 15.58 7.09 7.63
C GLU A 195 16.67 7.61 6.70
N ALA A 196 16.73 7.11 5.47
CA ALA A 196 17.67 7.61 4.48
C ALA A 196 17.39 9.07 4.09
N LEU A 197 16.11 9.46 4.00
CA LEU A 197 15.70 10.86 3.80
C LEU A 197 16.07 11.72 5.01
N ALA A 198 15.83 11.25 6.23
CA ALA A 198 16.21 11.97 7.45
C ALA A 198 17.72 12.18 7.54
N ARG A 199 18.53 11.16 7.21
CA ARG A 199 19.99 11.29 7.10
C ARG A 199 20.45 12.31 6.06
N SER A 200 19.62 12.57 5.04
CA SER A 200 19.89 13.60 4.02
C SER A 200 19.59 15.01 4.50
N GLY A 201 19.00 15.17 5.69
CA GLY A 201 18.74 16.48 6.33
C GLY A 201 17.29 16.88 6.49
N LEU A 202 16.33 15.97 6.34
CA LEU A 202 14.93 16.24 6.67
C LEU A 202 14.73 16.29 8.20
N ASP A 203 14.08 17.34 8.71
CA ASP A 203 13.66 17.47 10.12
C ASP A 203 12.23 16.89 10.26
N ILE A 204 12.12 15.69 10.84
CA ILE A 204 10.85 14.99 11.04
C ILE A 204 10.56 14.90 12.55
N ARG A 205 9.44 15.44 12.98
CA ARG A 205 9.00 15.48 14.38
C ARG A 205 7.74 14.65 14.56
N CYS A 206 7.91 13.44 15.04
CA CYS A 206 6.82 12.51 15.36
C CYS A 206 6.17 12.83 16.72
N GLY A 207 4.96 12.29 16.96
CA GLY A 207 4.17 12.55 18.18
C GLY A 207 3.61 13.97 18.26
N VAL A 208 3.63 14.74 17.16
CA VAL A 208 3.16 16.13 17.11
C VAL A 208 1.89 16.24 16.29
N ARG A 209 0.75 16.34 16.98
CA ARG A 209 -0.55 16.55 16.34
C ARG A 209 -0.82 18.03 16.13
N VAL A 210 -1.06 18.42 14.88
CA VAL A 210 -1.44 19.78 14.50
C VAL A 210 -2.96 19.91 14.45
N GLY A 211 -3.52 20.90 15.13
CA GLY A 211 -4.95 21.20 15.11
C GLY A 211 -5.47 21.85 16.39
N LYS A 212 -6.77 22.12 16.45
CA LYS A 212 -7.42 22.83 17.58
C LYS A 212 -7.19 22.11 18.93
N ASN A 213 -7.18 20.77 18.91
CA ASN A 213 -6.96 19.95 20.10
C ASN A 213 -5.63 19.19 20.00
N GLY A 214 -4.68 19.69 19.23
CA GLY A 214 -3.36 19.11 19.03
C GLY A 214 -2.31 19.67 19.97
N THR A 215 -1.09 19.15 19.83
CA THR A 215 0.10 19.62 20.54
C THR A 215 0.54 20.99 20.04
N VAL A 216 0.24 21.28 18.76
CA VAL A 216 0.55 22.55 18.07
C VAL A 216 -0.69 22.97 17.28
N THR A 217 -1.02 24.26 17.34
CA THR A 217 -2.11 24.84 16.54
C THR A 217 -1.62 25.28 15.16
N LEU A 218 -2.54 25.43 14.20
CA LEU A 218 -2.20 25.95 12.88
C LEU A 218 -1.65 27.39 12.98
N ALA A 219 -2.24 28.24 13.83
CA ALA A 219 -1.78 29.61 14.06
C ALA A 219 -0.34 29.67 14.59
N GLU A 220 0.06 28.74 15.44
CA GLU A 220 1.45 28.66 15.90
C GLU A 220 2.40 28.25 14.75
N LEU A 221 1.98 27.37 13.85
CA LEU A 221 2.78 27.04 12.67
C LEU A 221 2.90 28.24 11.73
N GLU A 222 1.82 28.96 11.48
CA GLU A 222 1.82 30.20 10.68
C GLU A 222 2.76 31.27 11.25
N SER A 223 2.90 31.35 12.57
CA SER A 223 3.83 32.29 13.21
C SER A 223 5.31 31.86 13.09
N ARG A 224 5.59 30.57 12.90
CA ARG A 224 6.96 30.00 12.88
C ARG A 224 7.51 29.77 11.48
N HIS A 225 6.64 29.64 10.48
CA HIS A 225 7.00 29.24 9.12
C HIS A 225 6.50 30.25 8.09
N ALA A 226 7.26 30.42 7.03
CA ALA A 226 6.88 31.30 5.92
C ALA A 226 5.76 30.73 5.05
N ALA A 227 5.62 29.41 5.05
CA ALA A 227 4.57 28.69 4.34
C ALA A 227 4.26 27.37 5.06
N ILE A 228 3.06 26.84 4.84
CA ILE A 228 2.63 25.55 5.37
C ILE A 228 2.15 24.66 4.23
N PHE A 229 2.66 23.44 4.18
CA PHE A 229 2.16 22.36 3.32
C PHE A 229 1.31 21.41 4.15
N ILE A 230 0.10 21.10 3.68
CA ILE A 230 -0.82 20.16 4.36
C ILE A 230 -0.85 18.84 3.59
N GLY A 231 -0.20 17.82 4.16
CA GLY A 231 -0.07 16.48 3.59
C GLY A 231 -0.66 15.40 4.51
N VAL A 232 -1.81 15.64 5.11
CA VAL A 232 -2.44 14.80 6.16
C VAL A 232 -3.09 13.52 5.64
N GLY A 233 -3.09 13.28 4.34
CA GLY A 233 -3.77 12.14 3.71
C GLY A 233 -5.29 12.29 3.70
N MET A 234 -5.99 11.17 3.53
CA MET A 234 -7.45 11.15 3.40
C MET A 234 -8.19 11.02 4.74
N GLY A 235 -7.47 10.78 5.83
CA GLY A 235 -8.09 10.56 7.14
C GLY A 235 -8.74 9.19 7.30
N ALA A 236 -9.67 9.09 8.24
CA ALA A 236 -10.42 7.88 8.50
C ALA A 236 -11.36 7.53 7.33
N ILE A 237 -11.54 6.24 7.07
CA ILE A 237 -12.53 5.77 6.10
C ILE A 237 -13.92 5.96 6.70
N PRO A 238 -14.86 6.61 5.99
CA PRO A 238 -16.23 6.73 6.49
C PRO A 238 -16.88 5.34 6.52
N GLY A 239 -17.67 5.08 7.57
CA GLY A 239 -18.49 3.88 7.65
C GLY A 239 -19.45 3.76 6.47
N ILE A 240 -19.90 2.55 6.18
CA ILE A 240 -20.84 2.28 5.09
C ILE A 240 -22.30 2.43 5.53
N GLY A 241 -22.54 2.69 6.82
CA GLY A 241 -23.85 2.97 7.39
C GLY A 241 -24.74 1.71 7.55
N LEU A 242 -24.12 0.54 7.74
CA LEU A 242 -24.87 -0.69 7.99
C LEU A 242 -25.27 -0.79 9.47
N PRO A 243 -26.51 -1.18 9.77
CA PRO A 243 -26.88 -1.54 11.13
C PRO A 243 -25.96 -2.64 11.67
N GLY A 244 -25.42 -2.47 12.87
CA GLY A 244 -24.48 -3.38 13.50
C GLY A 244 -23.00 -3.12 13.16
N GLU A 245 -22.70 -2.05 12.44
CA GLU A 245 -21.32 -1.67 12.10
C GLU A 245 -20.47 -1.33 13.35
N GLU A 246 -21.15 -0.96 14.45
CA GLU A 246 -20.54 -0.66 15.74
C GLU A 246 -20.19 -1.90 16.58
N LEU A 247 -20.55 -3.09 16.14
CA LEU A 247 -20.34 -4.32 16.92
C LEU A 247 -18.84 -4.65 17.06
N PRO A 248 -18.41 -5.16 18.24
CA PRO A 248 -17.07 -5.67 18.43
C PRO A 248 -16.73 -6.76 17.41
N GLY A 249 -15.59 -6.64 16.75
CA GLY A 249 -15.15 -7.55 15.67
C GLY A 249 -15.44 -7.01 14.27
N VAL A 250 -16.12 -5.86 14.14
CA VAL A 250 -16.18 -5.08 12.90
C VAL A 250 -15.01 -4.11 12.88
N TRP A 251 -14.30 -4.07 11.75
CA TRP A 251 -13.07 -3.31 11.59
C TRP A 251 -13.11 -2.43 10.36
N ASP A 252 -12.55 -1.23 10.46
CA ASP A 252 -12.10 -0.48 9.31
C ASP A 252 -10.94 -1.21 8.61
N ALA A 253 -10.89 -1.15 7.29
CA ALA A 253 -9.90 -1.86 6.50
C ALA A 253 -8.47 -1.40 6.78
N LEU A 254 -8.23 -0.09 6.93
CA LEU A 254 -6.90 0.45 7.20
C LEU A 254 -6.44 0.15 8.62
N ASP A 255 -7.35 0.24 9.60
CA ASP A 255 -7.06 -0.11 10.99
C ASP A 255 -6.72 -1.61 11.12
N PHE A 256 -7.46 -2.47 10.41
CA PHE A 256 -7.17 -3.90 10.35
C PHE A 256 -5.79 -4.20 9.73
N ILE A 257 -5.50 -3.59 8.57
CA ILE A 257 -4.20 -3.73 7.90
C ILE A 257 -3.08 -3.24 8.82
N SER A 258 -3.25 -2.08 9.45
CA SER A 258 -2.28 -1.49 10.35
C SER A 258 -2.01 -2.38 11.56
N ALA A 259 -3.05 -2.90 12.19
CA ALA A 259 -2.92 -3.76 13.36
C ALA A 259 -2.14 -5.05 13.03
N LEU A 260 -2.44 -5.71 11.91
CA LEU A 260 -1.70 -6.89 11.47
C LEU A 260 -0.26 -6.54 11.07
N LYS A 261 -0.06 -5.44 10.36
CA LYS A 261 1.25 -4.98 9.89
C LYS A 261 2.19 -4.63 11.03
N LEU A 262 1.67 -4.06 12.11
CA LEU A 262 2.43 -3.73 13.32
C LEU A 262 2.55 -4.90 14.30
N GLY A 263 2.02 -6.06 13.92
CA GLY A 263 2.15 -7.28 14.72
C GLY A 263 1.31 -7.28 16.00
N ASN A 264 0.13 -6.62 16.00
CA ASN A 264 -0.75 -6.60 17.16
C ASN A 264 -1.17 -8.04 17.54
N PRO A 265 -0.74 -8.58 18.69
CA PRO A 265 -0.94 -9.99 19.04
C PRO A 265 -2.41 -10.32 19.29
N GLU A 266 -3.21 -9.36 19.76
CA GLU A 266 -4.64 -9.57 20.01
C GLU A 266 -5.41 -9.72 18.69
N VAL A 267 -5.11 -8.88 17.70
CA VAL A 267 -5.74 -8.94 16.38
C VAL A 267 -5.30 -10.20 15.65
N ILE A 268 -4.02 -10.56 15.68
CA ILE A 268 -3.52 -11.81 15.10
C ILE A 268 -4.23 -13.01 15.72
N LYS A 269 -4.39 -13.03 17.05
CA LYS A 269 -5.11 -14.09 17.76
C LYS A 269 -6.60 -14.14 17.40
N LEU A 270 -7.23 -12.96 17.28
CA LEU A 270 -8.64 -12.84 16.88
C LEU A 270 -8.88 -13.41 15.48
N VAL A 271 -7.99 -13.12 14.54
CA VAL A 271 -8.10 -13.56 13.14
C VAL A 271 -7.72 -15.04 12.97
N SER A 272 -6.76 -15.53 13.75
CA SER A 272 -6.31 -16.91 13.68
C SER A 272 -7.47 -17.89 13.93
N LYS A 273 -7.71 -18.76 12.93
CA LYS A 273 -8.83 -19.72 12.88
C LYS A 273 -10.23 -19.10 12.83
N ALA A 274 -10.34 -17.78 12.69
CA ALA A 274 -11.61 -17.11 12.50
C ALA A 274 -12.12 -17.25 11.06
N SER A 275 -13.40 -16.98 10.91
CA SER A 275 -14.02 -16.73 9.61
C SER A 275 -14.12 -15.21 9.42
N VAL A 276 -13.61 -14.73 8.30
CA VAL A 276 -13.52 -13.30 8.01
C VAL A 276 -14.33 -12.97 6.76
N ALA A 277 -15.22 -11.99 6.85
CA ALA A 277 -15.95 -11.45 5.72
C ALA A 277 -15.49 -10.01 5.44
N VAL A 278 -15.10 -9.73 4.21
CA VAL A 278 -14.63 -8.42 3.78
C VAL A 278 -15.61 -7.84 2.78
N ILE A 279 -16.12 -6.64 3.05
CA ILE A 279 -17.04 -5.93 2.18
C ILE A 279 -16.26 -4.97 1.30
N GLY A 280 -16.34 -5.17 -0.02
CA GLY A 280 -15.70 -4.31 -0.98
C GLY A 280 -15.16 -5.06 -2.20
N GLY A 281 -14.68 -4.34 -3.21
CA GLY A 281 -14.14 -4.92 -4.45
C GLY A 281 -12.90 -4.20 -4.98
N GLY A 282 -12.32 -3.30 -4.18
CA GLY A 282 -11.09 -2.58 -4.52
C GLY A 282 -9.83 -3.28 -4.02
N ASN A 283 -8.66 -2.76 -4.38
CA ASN A 283 -7.36 -3.32 -3.97
C ASN A 283 -7.21 -3.40 -2.44
N THR A 284 -7.76 -2.44 -1.68
CA THR A 284 -7.77 -2.51 -0.21
C THR A 284 -8.50 -3.74 0.32
N SER A 285 -9.62 -4.12 -0.31
CA SER A 285 -10.34 -5.34 0.08
C SER A 285 -9.54 -6.60 -0.22
N ILE A 286 -8.80 -6.62 -1.33
CA ILE A 286 -7.85 -7.70 -1.64
C ILE A 286 -6.73 -7.74 -0.58
N ASP A 287 -6.21 -6.60 -0.17
CA ASP A 287 -5.18 -6.50 0.86
C ASP A 287 -5.66 -7.07 2.20
N VAL A 288 -6.87 -6.70 2.64
CA VAL A 288 -7.47 -7.21 3.88
C VAL A 288 -7.67 -8.72 3.82
N THR A 289 -8.27 -9.23 2.73
CA THR A 289 -8.54 -10.68 2.59
C THR A 289 -7.25 -11.49 2.55
N THR A 290 -6.25 -11.04 1.81
CA THR A 290 -4.94 -11.71 1.71
C THR A 290 -4.22 -11.71 3.05
N GLN A 291 -4.24 -10.59 3.78
CA GLN A 291 -3.64 -10.53 5.12
C GLN A 291 -4.38 -11.40 6.13
N ALA A 292 -5.72 -11.48 6.07
CA ALA A 292 -6.50 -12.35 6.93
C ALA A 292 -6.14 -13.83 6.75
N VAL A 293 -6.01 -14.30 5.49
CA VAL A 293 -5.55 -15.66 5.19
C VAL A 293 -4.15 -15.89 5.77
N ARG A 294 -3.22 -14.96 5.56
CA ARG A 294 -1.83 -15.06 6.06
C ARG A 294 -1.74 -15.01 7.59
N ALA A 295 -2.69 -14.33 8.24
CA ALA A 295 -2.83 -14.33 9.70
C ALA A 295 -3.46 -15.62 10.25
N GLY A 296 -3.79 -16.59 9.38
CA GLY A 296 -4.30 -17.90 9.77
C GLY A 296 -5.82 -17.98 9.91
N ALA A 297 -6.57 -17.11 9.26
CA ALA A 297 -8.03 -17.23 9.17
C ALA A 297 -8.42 -18.59 8.58
N ALA A 298 -9.42 -19.24 9.17
CA ALA A 298 -9.90 -20.54 8.70
C ALA A 298 -10.67 -20.41 7.39
N LYS A 299 -11.35 -19.31 7.20
CA LYS A 299 -12.14 -19.01 6.00
C LYS A 299 -12.19 -17.51 5.75
N VAL A 300 -12.06 -17.11 4.50
CA VAL A 300 -12.16 -15.70 4.11
C VAL A 300 -13.08 -15.55 2.91
N TRP A 301 -14.03 -14.62 3.00
CA TRP A 301 -14.92 -14.21 1.92
C TRP A 301 -14.72 -12.75 1.57
N LEU A 302 -14.74 -12.46 0.27
CA LEU A 302 -14.86 -11.10 -0.24
C LEU A 302 -16.27 -10.92 -0.80
N LEU A 303 -17.03 -10.00 -0.22
CA LEU A 303 -18.43 -9.72 -0.55
C LEU A 303 -18.49 -8.49 -1.45
N TYR A 304 -18.93 -8.66 -2.70
CA TYR A 304 -18.99 -7.58 -3.65
C TYR A 304 -20.38 -7.43 -4.29
N ARG A 305 -20.91 -6.20 -4.27
CA ARG A 305 -22.28 -5.91 -4.71
C ARG A 305 -22.52 -6.04 -6.23
N ARG A 306 -21.47 -6.04 -7.05
CA ARG A 306 -21.53 -6.17 -8.51
C ARG A 306 -20.86 -7.46 -8.96
N GLY A 307 -20.85 -7.70 -10.28
CA GLY A 307 -20.17 -8.85 -10.88
C GLY A 307 -18.65 -8.64 -11.02
N PRO A 308 -17.91 -9.72 -11.34
CA PRO A 308 -16.44 -9.68 -11.45
C PRO A 308 -15.93 -8.65 -12.46
N ALA A 309 -16.61 -8.45 -13.57
CA ALA A 309 -16.24 -7.46 -14.59
C ALA A 309 -16.28 -5.99 -14.10
N HIS A 310 -16.92 -5.74 -12.97
CA HIS A 310 -17.06 -4.40 -12.38
C HIS A 310 -16.18 -4.20 -11.15
N MET A 311 -15.30 -5.15 -10.83
CA MET A 311 -14.36 -4.96 -9.72
C MET A 311 -13.33 -3.89 -10.07
N PRO A 312 -13.15 -2.88 -9.20
CA PRO A 312 -12.11 -1.88 -9.39
C PRO A 312 -10.71 -2.37 -8.97
N ALA A 313 -10.61 -3.55 -8.34
CA ALA A 313 -9.33 -4.18 -8.05
C ALA A 313 -8.64 -4.61 -9.35
N TYR A 314 -7.32 -4.48 -9.39
CA TYR A 314 -6.54 -4.91 -10.54
C TYR A 314 -6.62 -6.42 -10.76
N PRO A 315 -6.64 -6.90 -12.01
CA PRO A 315 -6.78 -8.33 -12.31
C PRO A 315 -5.73 -9.20 -11.61
N HIS A 316 -4.47 -8.78 -11.55
CA HIS A 316 -3.41 -9.52 -10.87
C HIS A 316 -3.61 -9.63 -9.35
N GLU A 317 -4.21 -8.61 -8.73
CA GLU A 317 -4.60 -8.62 -7.30
C GLU A 317 -5.74 -9.62 -7.06
N VAL A 318 -6.75 -9.62 -7.93
CA VAL A 318 -7.86 -10.61 -7.87
C VAL A 318 -7.34 -12.03 -8.03
N HIS A 319 -6.45 -12.28 -8.98
CA HIS A 319 -5.81 -13.60 -9.16
C HIS A 319 -5.01 -14.00 -7.92
N LEU A 320 -4.31 -13.07 -7.28
CA LEU A 320 -3.59 -13.33 -6.03
C LEU A 320 -4.55 -13.79 -4.92
N ALA A 321 -5.67 -13.09 -4.74
CA ALA A 321 -6.68 -13.45 -3.75
C ALA A 321 -7.26 -14.86 -4.00
N LEU A 322 -7.62 -15.18 -5.24
CA LEU A 322 -8.11 -16.51 -5.62
C LEU A 322 -7.07 -17.59 -5.36
N ALA A 323 -5.80 -17.33 -5.68
CA ALA A 323 -4.70 -18.27 -5.42
C ALA A 323 -4.47 -18.53 -3.91
N HIS A 324 -4.89 -17.61 -3.04
CA HIS A 324 -4.88 -17.78 -1.59
C HIS A 324 -6.15 -18.45 -1.03
N GLY A 325 -7.07 -18.92 -1.90
CA GLY A 325 -8.27 -19.62 -1.48
C GLY A 325 -9.36 -18.72 -0.89
N ILE A 326 -9.37 -17.45 -1.27
CA ILE A 326 -10.41 -16.50 -0.88
C ILE A 326 -11.66 -16.75 -1.74
N ASP A 327 -12.82 -16.89 -1.10
CA ASP A 327 -14.10 -17.06 -1.79
C ASP A 327 -14.65 -15.69 -2.19
N MET A 328 -14.83 -15.47 -3.49
CA MET A 328 -15.48 -14.26 -4.03
C MET A 328 -16.98 -14.46 -4.11
N VAL A 329 -17.74 -13.64 -3.37
CA VAL A 329 -19.21 -13.64 -3.41
C VAL A 329 -19.68 -12.38 -4.14
N TYR A 330 -20.08 -12.57 -5.39
CA TYR A 330 -20.56 -11.48 -6.24
C TYR A 330 -22.06 -11.26 -6.10
N HIS A 331 -22.53 -10.09 -6.54
CA HIS A 331 -23.93 -9.71 -6.51
C HIS A 331 -24.54 -9.75 -5.10
N ALA A 332 -23.69 -9.57 -4.07
CA ALA A 332 -24.03 -9.61 -2.66
C ALA A 332 -24.02 -8.20 -2.04
N VAL A 333 -25.18 -7.70 -1.71
CA VAL A 333 -25.34 -6.39 -1.06
C VAL A 333 -25.53 -6.61 0.44
N PRO A 334 -24.59 -6.15 1.29
CA PRO A 334 -24.77 -6.20 2.73
C PRO A 334 -25.97 -5.35 3.16
N ARG A 335 -26.80 -5.89 4.08
CA ARG A 335 -27.99 -5.21 4.61
C ARG A 335 -27.86 -4.91 6.09
N ARG A 336 -27.26 -5.82 6.83
CA ARG A 336 -27.12 -5.70 8.28
C ARG A 336 -26.01 -6.62 8.78
N ILE A 337 -25.27 -6.17 9.77
CA ILE A 337 -24.35 -7.00 10.56
C ILE A 337 -25.11 -7.54 11.77
N LEU A 338 -25.00 -8.84 12.02
CA LEU A 338 -25.79 -9.54 13.02
C LEU A 338 -24.97 -9.76 14.29
N GLY A 339 -25.50 -9.30 15.40
CA GLY A 339 -25.02 -9.57 16.75
C GLY A 339 -25.87 -10.62 17.46
N SER A 340 -25.31 -11.26 18.47
CA SER A 340 -26.05 -12.03 19.46
C SER A 340 -26.59 -11.12 20.56
N GLU A 341 -27.43 -11.67 21.47
CA GLU A 341 -27.97 -10.94 22.63
C GLU A 341 -26.87 -10.38 23.55
N ASP A 342 -25.73 -11.05 23.63
CA ASP A 342 -24.54 -10.61 24.36
C ASP A 342 -23.61 -9.69 23.57
N GLY A 343 -24.07 -9.19 22.41
CA GLY A 343 -23.36 -8.21 21.57
C GLY A 343 -22.19 -8.78 20.76
N GLN A 344 -22.04 -10.11 20.66
CA GLN A 344 -20.99 -10.73 19.87
C GLN A 344 -21.37 -10.80 18.39
N LEU A 345 -20.40 -10.59 17.51
CA LEU A 345 -20.58 -10.73 16.05
C LEU A 345 -20.97 -12.17 15.70
N ARG A 346 -22.08 -12.32 14.97
CA ARG A 346 -22.63 -13.63 14.56
C ARG A 346 -22.63 -13.83 13.07
N GLY A 347 -22.71 -12.78 12.27
CA GLY A 347 -22.77 -12.91 10.83
C GLY A 347 -23.14 -11.60 10.13
N ILE A 348 -23.48 -11.74 8.86
CA ILE A 348 -23.89 -10.64 8.01
C ILE A 348 -25.10 -11.07 7.17
N GLU A 349 -26.10 -10.22 7.09
CA GLU A 349 -27.24 -10.40 6.21
C GLU A 349 -26.94 -9.80 4.85
N LEU A 350 -27.08 -10.61 3.80
CA LEU A 350 -26.83 -10.23 2.42
C LEU A 350 -28.10 -10.31 1.60
N GLN A 351 -28.28 -9.39 0.69
CA GLN A 351 -29.27 -9.47 -0.39
C GLN A 351 -28.55 -9.77 -1.69
N THR A 352 -28.99 -10.81 -2.39
CA THR A 352 -28.53 -11.08 -3.76
C THR A 352 -29.21 -10.12 -4.73
N VAL A 353 -28.44 -9.56 -5.67
CA VAL A 353 -28.96 -8.74 -6.77
C VAL A 353 -28.72 -9.46 -8.10
N PRO A 354 -29.66 -9.33 -9.08
CA PRO A 354 -29.49 -9.95 -10.40
C PRO A 354 -28.20 -9.49 -11.07
N ALA A 355 -27.59 -10.39 -11.88
CA ALA A 355 -26.36 -10.13 -12.59
C ALA A 355 -26.43 -8.96 -13.56
N ASP A 356 -27.60 -8.66 -14.10
CA ASP A 356 -27.81 -7.73 -15.21
C ASP A 356 -28.27 -6.32 -14.76
N GLY A 357 -28.27 -6.05 -13.45
CA GLY A 357 -28.71 -4.75 -12.91
C GLY A 357 -30.23 -4.51 -13.07
N ALA A 358 -31.00 -5.50 -13.51
CA ALA A 358 -32.45 -5.43 -13.54
C ALA A 358 -32.96 -5.29 -12.10
N PRO A 359 -34.03 -4.47 -11.85
CA PRO A 359 -34.64 -4.42 -10.54
C PRO A 359 -35.13 -5.84 -10.18
N ALA A 360 -34.66 -6.34 -9.03
CA ALA A 360 -35.13 -7.62 -8.54
C ALA A 360 -36.66 -7.55 -8.33
N GLU A 361 -37.43 -8.30 -9.09
CA GLU A 361 -38.70 -8.77 -8.62
C GLU A 361 -38.43 -9.51 -7.30
N GLU A 362 -39.26 -9.25 -6.28
CA GLU A 362 -39.05 -9.57 -4.85
C GLU A 362 -38.75 -11.04 -4.50
N GLU A 363 -37.73 -11.65 -5.06
CA GLU A 363 -37.16 -12.86 -4.49
C GLU A 363 -36.03 -12.47 -3.53
N ARG A 364 -36.41 -12.28 -2.29
CA ARG A 364 -35.48 -12.14 -1.15
C ARG A 364 -34.83 -13.49 -0.88
N ILE A 365 -33.82 -13.87 -1.63
CA ILE A 365 -32.94 -14.95 -1.19
C ILE A 365 -31.97 -14.35 -0.19
N GLY A 366 -32.33 -14.39 1.07
CA GLY A 366 -31.48 -14.00 2.17
C GLY A 366 -30.47 -15.09 2.47
N TRP A 367 -29.18 -14.77 2.46
CA TRP A 367 -28.13 -15.62 3.01
C TRP A 367 -27.81 -15.13 4.40
N THR A 368 -27.95 -15.98 5.40
CA THR A 368 -27.50 -15.68 6.76
C THR A 368 -26.27 -16.51 7.06
N VAL A 369 -25.18 -15.86 7.40
CA VAL A 369 -24.00 -16.53 7.93
C VAL A 369 -24.22 -16.70 9.43
N GLN A 370 -24.45 -17.95 9.87
CA GLN A 370 -24.63 -18.24 11.29
C GLN A 370 -23.42 -18.97 11.83
N ARG A 371 -23.00 -18.58 13.03
CA ARG A 371 -21.97 -19.30 13.77
C ARG A 371 -22.61 -20.47 14.52
N ALA A 372 -22.23 -21.70 14.17
CA ALA A 372 -22.57 -22.89 14.94
C ALA A 372 -21.26 -23.46 15.54
N GLY A 373 -21.03 -23.22 16.82
CA GLY A 373 -19.74 -23.48 17.45
C GLY A 373 -18.64 -22.59 16.89
N ASP A 374 -17.51 -23.17 16.49
CA ASP A 374 -16.39 -22.44 15.89
C ASP A 374 -16.47 -22.34 14.36
N THR A 375 -17.56 -22.80 13.75
CA THR A 375 -17.72 -22.84 12.29
C THR A 375 -18.83 -21.90 11.84
N LEU A 376 -18.59 -21.11 10.80
CA LEU A 376 -19.59 -20.31 10.11
C LEU A 376 -20.27 -21.16 9.03
N HIS A 377 -21.60 -21.25 9.10
CA HIS A 377 -22.41 -21.94 8.10
C HIS A 377 -23.24 -20.91 7.32
N TRP A 378 -23.25 -21.09 5.99
CA TRP A 378 -24.18 -20.39 5.13
C TRP A 378 -25.53 -21.07 5.20
N LYS A 379 -26.58 -20.33 5.56
CA LYS A 379 -27.94 -20.83 5.53
C LYS A 379 -28.76 -19.95 4.58
N LEU A 380 -29.39 -20.60 3.61
CA LEU A 380 -30.40 -19.97 2.77
C LEU A 380 -31.66 -19.77 3.63
N THR A 381 -32.16 -18.55 3.72
CA THR A 381 -33.44 -18.22 4.39
C THR A 381 -34.43 -17.64 3.42
#